data_40ee07b736acfb6da5204b325aa02956
#
_entry.id   40ee07b736acfb6da5204b325aa02956
#
_cell.length_a   1.000
_cell.length_b   1.000
_cell.length_c   1.000
_cell.angle_alpha   90.00
_cell.angle_beta   90.00
_cell.angle_gamma   90.00
#
_symmetry.space_group_name_H-M   'P 1'
#
loop_
_entity.id
_entity.type
_entity.pdbx_description
1 polymer ?
#
loop_
_entity_poly.entity_id
_entity_poly.type
_entity_poly.pdbx_seq_one_letter_code
_entity_poly.pdbx_strand_id
1 'polypeptide(L)'
;MMTVITFASSAAKARRFCAAAAIAVSAAGFPLHALAETFEVKMMNRGEKGPMVFEPDFLEIAPGDRVRFVPTHKSHNAATIDGMVPEGVEGFKSRINDEFETVFEKPGFYGIKCSPHYGMGMVMLIKVGEATLPQSYRTVDVPVRAKPRFEDLFEQAEK
;
A
#
# COMPACT_ATOMS: atom_id res chain seq x y z
N MET A 1 26.25 -77.51 65.59
CA MET A 1 26.47 -77.13 64.19
C MET A 1 25.22 -76.38 63.73
N MET A 2 25.22 -75.06 63.80
CA MET A 2 24.07 -74.21 63.51
C MET A 2 24.39 -73.41 62.25
N THR A 3 23.63 -73.61 61.21
CA THR A 3 23.74 -72.89 59.94
C THR A 3 22.78 -71.73 59.97
N VAL A 4 23.33 -70.49 59.89
CA VAL A 4 22.54 -69.28 59.87
C VAL A 4 22.31 -68.88 58.38
N ILE A 5 21.05 -68.80 57.99
CA ILE A 5 20.62 -68.39 56.64
C ILE A 5 20.31 -66.91 56.72
N THR A 6 21.08 -66.11 55.99
CA THR A 6 20.89 -64.68 55.88
C THR A 6 19.99 -64.34 54.66
N PHE A 7 18.83 -63.76 54.92
CA PHE A 7 17.95 -63.25 53.88
C PHE A 7 18.40 -61.85 53.43
N ALA A 8 18.77 -61.71 52.16
CA ALA A 8 19.05 -60.46 51.56
C ALA A 8 17.75 -59.84 51.00
N SER A 9 17.35 -58.72 51.59
CA SER A 9 16.21 -57.90 51.12
C SER A 9 16.63 -57.06 49.94
N SER A 10 16.09 -57.34 48.77
CA SER A 10 16.26 -56.51 47.54
C SER A 10 15.21 -55.39 47.48
N ALA A 11 15.62 -54.17 47.78
CA ALA A 11 14.75 -53.02 47.64
C ALA A 11 14.73 -52.55 46.17
N ALA A 12 13.65 -52.85 45.46
CA ALA A 12 13.41 -52.36 44.14
C ALA A 12 13.07 -50.85 44.16
N LYS A 13 13.98 -50.00 43.64
CA LYS A 13 13.72 -48.56 43.41
C LYS A 13 12.81 -48.37 42.19
N ALA A 14 11.56 -48.06 42.45
CA ALA A 14 10.62 -47.63 41.41
C ALA A 14 11.01 -46.23 40.91
N ARG A 15 11.57 -46.14 39.70
CA ARG A 15 11.79 -44.87 38.97
C ARG A 15 10.45 -44.40 38.39
N ARG A 16 9.89 -43.35 39.00
CA ARG A 16 8.74 -42.62 38.40
C ARG A 16 9.25 -41.76 37.26
N PHE A 17 8.97 -42.17 36.04
CA PHE A 17 9.11 -41.33 34.85
C PHE A 17 7.98 -40.33 34.84
N CYS A 18 8.26 -39.07 35.19
CA CYS A 18 7.36 -37.95 34.88
C CYS A 18 7.53 -37.62 33.40
N ALA A 19 6.59 -38.07 32.56
CA ALA A 19 6.48 -37.60 31.19
C ALA A 19 5.93 -36.17 31.20
N ALA A 20 6.80 -35.19 31.00
CA ALA A 20 6.40 -33.82 30.75
C ALA A 20 5.86 -33.75 29.31
N ALA A 21 4.54 -33.69 29.15
CA ALA A 21 3.90 -33.40 27.89
C ALA A 21 4.11 -31.91 27.56
N ALA A 22 5.04 -31.59 26.66
CA ALA A 22 5.20 -30.27 26.10
C ALA A 22 4.04 -30.00 25.12
N ILE A 23 3.08 -29.19 25.55
CA ILE A 23 2.03 -28.70 24.68
C ILE A 23 2.67 -27.63 23.77
N ALA A 24 3.00 -27.99 22.54
CA ALA A 24 3.37 -27.06 21.51
C ALA A 24 2.11 -26.28 21.08
N VAL A 25 1.94 -25.07 21.59
CA VAL A 25 0.94 -24.13 21.10
C VAL A 25 1.43 -23.62 19.74
N SER A 26 0.92 -24.23 18.67
CA SER A 26 1.08 -23.73 17.32
C SER A 26 0.29 -22.42 17.22
N ALA A 27 1.00 -21.29 17.26
CA ALA A 27 0.42 -20.00 16.90
C ALA A 27 0.09 -20.05 15.40
N ALA A 28 -1.11 -20.52 15.07
CA ALA A 28 -1.67 -20.35 13.73
C ALA A 28 -1.83 -18.85 13.51
N GLY A 29 -0.87 -18.24 12.84
CA GLY A 29 -0.97 -16.84 12.41
C GLY A 29 -2.15 -16.74 11.45
N PHE A 30 -3.28 -16.25 11.93
CA PHE A 30 -4.36 -15.83 11.06
C PHE A 30 -3.82 -14.69 10.19
N PRO A 31 -3.94 -14.76 8.85
CA PRO A 31 -3.63 -13.61 8.01
C PRO A 31 -4.55 -12.47 8.45
N LEU A 32 -3.98 -11.40 9.02
CA LEU A 32 -4.70 -10.16 9.19
C LEU A 32 -5.02 -9.68 7.76
N HIS A 33 -6.25 -9.89 7.32
CA HIS A 33 -6.74 -9.23 6.13
C HIS A 33 -6.82 -7.74 6.50
N ALA A 34 -5.90 -6.96 5.99
CA ALA A 34 -6.02 -5.51 6.06
C ALA A 34 -7.36 -5.15 5.39
N LEU A 35 -8.24 -4.49 6.11
CA LEU A 35 -9.46 -3.94 5.53
C LEU A 35 -9.03 -2.87 4.53
N ALA A 36 -9.63 -2.90 3.33
CA ALA A 36 -9.39 -1.87 2.33
C ALA A 36 -9.72 -0.49 2.91
N GLU A 37 -8.78 0.43 2.84
CA GLU A 37 -8.93 1.81 3.31
C GLU A 37 -9.36 2.72 2.16
N THR A 38 -10.08 3.81 2.49
CA THR A 38 -10.43 4.84 1.51
C THR A 38 -9.70 6.12 1.84
N PHE A 39 -8.88 6.57 0.90
CA PHE A 39 -8.13 7.82 0.97
C PHE A 39 -8.84 8.92 0.21
N GLU A 40 -9.02 10.08 0.83
CA GLU A 40 -9.62 11.24 0.17
C GLU A 40 -8.54 12.11 -0.46
N VAL A 41 -8.74 12.50 -1.72
CA VAL A 41 -7.92 13.44 -2.46
C VAL A 41 -8.78 14.62 -2.92
N LYS A 42 -8.47 15.81 -2.44
CA LYS A 42 -9.17 17.04 -2.80
C LYS A 42 -8.62 17.59 -4.12
N MET A 43 -9.52 18.02 -4.99
CA MET A 43 -9.18 18.70 -6.24
C MET A 43 -9.44 20.19 -6.08
N MET A 44 -8.37 21.02 -6.11
CA MET A 44 -8.44 22.41 -5.65
C MET A 44 -7.81 23.40 -6.64
N ASN A 45 -8.45 24.57 -6.74
CA ASN A 45 -7.88 25.70 -7.50
C ASN A 45 -6.60 26.24 -6.86
N ARG A 46 -6.48 26.13 -5.52
CA ARG A 46 -5.30 26.51 -4.75
C ARG A 46 -5.22 25.68 -3.47
N GLY A 47 -4.05 25.15 -3.20
CA GLY A 47 -3.70 24.44 -1.98
C GLY A 47 -2.33 24.88 -1.47
N GLU A 48 -1.75 24.09 -0.57
CA GLU A 48 -0.45 24.38 0.07
C GLU A 48 0.69 24.51 -0.96
N LYS A 49 0.72 23.64 -1.96
CA LYS A 49 1.74 23.61 -3.03
C LYS A 49 1.45 24.59 -4.19
N GLY A 50 0.48 25.50 -4.05
CA GLY A 50 0.19 26.52 -5.04
C GLY A 50 -1.12 26.31 -5.80
N PRO A 51 -1.22 26.84 -7.06
CA PRO A 51 -2.45 26.75 -7.83
C PRO A 51 -2.63 25.40 -8.52
N MET A 52 -3.88 25.00 -8.75
CA MET A 52 -4.30 23.79 -9.47
C MET A 52 -3.59 22.55 -8.93
N VAL A 53 -4.10 22.01 -7.81
CA VAL A 53 -3.48 20.91 -7.07
C VAL A 53 -4.47 19.82 -6.72
N PHE A 54 -3.95 18.60 -6.62
CA PHE A 54 -4.51 17.54 -5.80
C PHE A 54 -3.94 17.66 -4.39
N GLU A 55 -4.72 17.41 -3.36
CA GLU A 55 -4.27 17.36 -1.97
C GLU A 55 -4.82 16.11 -1.25
N PRO A 56 -3.92 15.22 -0.84
CA PRO A 56 -2.48 15.21 -1.11
C PRO A 56 -2.15 14.96 -2.60
N ASP A 57 -0.97 15.36 -3.05
CA ASP A 57 -0.49 15.12 -4.42
C ASP A 57 0.38 13.86 -4.54
N PHE A 58 0.74 13.25 -3.42
CA PHE A 58 1.40 11.96 -3.31
C PHE A 58 0.68 11.08 -2.29
N LEU A 59 0.43 9.82 -2.65
CA LEU A 59 -0.13 8.79 -1.77
C LEU A 59 0.66 7.51 -1.88
N GLU A 60 0.84 6.84 -0.73
CA GLU A 60 1.23 5.44 -0.65
C GLU A 60 0.08 4.65 -0.04
N ILE A 61 -0.40 3.64 -0.75
CA ILE A 61 -1.56 2.84 -0.39
C ILE A 61 -1.30 1.35 -0.60
N ALA A 62 -2.09 0.49 0.02
CA ALA A 62 -2.02 -0.95 -0.20
C ALA A 62 -2.86 -1.38 -1.43
N PRO A 63 -2.52 -2.51 -2.07
CA PRO A 63 -3.38 -3.12 -3.07
C PRO A 63 -4.77 -3.43 -2.49
N GLY A 64 -5.83 -3.03 -3.20
CA GLY A 64 -7.22 -3.15 -2.74
C GLY A 64 -7.77 -1.88 -2.08
N ASP A 65 -6.92 -0.92 -1.73
CA ASP A 65 -7.37 0.37 -1.21
C ASP A 65 -8.10 1.21 -2.27
N ARG A 66 -8.86 2.18 -1.79
CA ARG A 66 -9.68 3.08 -2.59
C ARG A 66 -9.15 4.50 -2.50
N VAL A 67 -9.24 5.21 -3.60
CA VAL A 67 -9.03 6.66 -3.59
C VAL A 67 -10.29 7.36 -4.07
N ARG A 68 -10.76 8.29 -3.26
CA ARG A 68 -11.91 9.13 -3.54
C ARG A 68 -11.45 10.54 -3.89
N PHE A 69 -11.64 10.93 -5.13
CA PHE A 69 -11.33 12.25 -5.65
C PHE A 69 -12.51 13.18 -5.47
N VAL A 70 -12.35 14.23 -4.67
CA VAL A 70 -13.41 15.17 -4.29
C VAL A 70 -13.16 16.54 -4.96
N PRO A 71 -14.04 17.00 -5.86
CA PRO A 71 -13.91 18.33 -6.47
C PRO A 71 -14.31 19.42 -5.47
N THR A 72 -13.36 19.79 -4.60
CA THR A 72 -13.56 20.87 -3.61
C THR A 72 -13.86 22.21 -4.28
N HIS A 73 -13.30 22.42 -5.46
CA HIS A 73 -13.64 23.52 -6.36
C HIS A 73 -14.12 22.98 -7.71
N LYS A 74 -14.85 23.80 -8.47
CA LYS A 74 -15.35 23.40 -9.79
C LYS A 74 -14.27 23.29 -10.85
N SER A 75 -14.60 22.63 -11.94
CA SER A 75 -13.78 22.44 -13.15
C SER A 75 -12.65 21.42 -13.03
N HIS A 76 -12.72 20.53 -12.07
CA HIS A 76 -11.74 19.47 -11.87
C HIS A 76 -12.28 18.07 -12.19
N ASN A 77 -11.36 17.18 -12.56
CA ASN A 77 -11.55 15.76 -12.67
C ASN A 77 -10.25 15.01 -12.34
N ALA A 78 -10.33 13.70 -12.20
CA ALA A 78 -9.17 12.83 -12.08
C ALA A 78 -9.10 11.89 -13.29
N ALA A 79 -7.93 11.75 -13.87
CA ALA A 79 -7.68 10.82 -14.97
C ALA A 79 -6.25 10.28 -14.88
N THR A 80 -6.04 9.04 -15.26
CA THR A 80 -4.70 8.48 -15.42
C THR A 80 -3.96 9.13 -16.59
N ILE A 81 -2.63 9.07 -16.53
CA ILE A 81 -1.75 9.52 -17.63
C ILE A 81 -1.28 8.30 -18.40
N ASP A 82 -1.45 8.32 -19.72
CA ASP A 82 -0.98 7.24 -20.59
C ASP A 82 0.53 7.05 -20.45
N GLY A 83 0.97 5.80 -20.29
CA GLY A 83 2.36 5.46 -20.02
C GLY A 83 2.81 5.65 -18.57
N MET A 84 1.92 6.09 -17.67
CA MET A 84 2.19 6.22 -16.23
C MET A 84 1.18 5.41 -15.40
N VAL A 85 0.87 4.21 -15.84
CA VAL A 85 0.10 3.20 -15.11
C VAL A 85 0.83 1.85 -15.24
N PRO A 86 0.66 0.91 -14.30
CA PRO A 86 1.25 -0.42 -14.41
C PRO A 86 0.78 -1.15 -15.66
N GLU A 87 1.65 -1.96 -16.26
CA GLU A 87 1.33 -2.73 -17.46
C GLU A 87 0.04 -3.56 -17.28
N GLY A 88 -0.85 -3.52 -18.28
CA GLY A 88 -2.14 -4.22 -18.28
C GLY A 88 -3.22 -3.62 -17.38
N VAL A 89 -2.96 -2.44 -16.79
CA VAL A 89 -4.00 -1.68 -16.09
C VAL A 89 -4.71 -0.77 -17.10
N GLU A 90 -6.04 -0.87 -17.13
CA GLU A 90 -6.86 0.08 -17.86
C GLU A 90 -6.92 1.41 -17.12
N GLY A 91 -6.62 2.50 -17.84
CA GLY A 91 -6.71 3.84 -17.29
C GLY A 91 -8.16 4.27 -17.05
N PHE A 92 -8.34 5.27 -16.21
CA PHE A 92 -9.65 5.87 -15.93
C PHE A 92 -9.68 7.37 -16.24
N LYS A 93 -10.89 7.90 -16.39
CA LYS A 93 -11.16 9.34 -16.50
C LYS A 93 -12.53 9.63 -15.92
N SER A 94 -12.57 10.36 -14.81
CA SER A 94 -13.82 10.81 -14.21
C SER A 94 -14.46 11.97 -15.01
N ARG A 95 -15.75 12.22 -14.76
CA ARG A 95 -16.42 13.41 -15.26
C ARG A 95 -15.93 14.64 -14.50
N ILE A 96 -16.02 15.80 -15.15
CA ILE A 96 -15.69 17.09 -14.51
C ILE A 96 -16.75 17.41 -13.45
N ASN A 97 -16.33 17.85 -12.28
CA ASN A 97 -17.15 18.21 -11.12
C ASN A 97 -17.84 17.03 -10.38
N ASP A 98 -17.65 15.80 -10.84
CA ASP A 98 -18.18 14.64 -10.13
C ASP A 98 -17.14 14.11 -9.13
N GLU A 99 -17.63 13.74 -7.94
CA GLU A 99 -16.87 12.89 -7.03
C GLU A 99 -16.65 11.53 -7.69
N PHE A 100 -15.44 11.01 -7.58
CA PHE A 100 -15.06 9.77 -8.24
C PHE A 100 -14.24 8.90 -7.29
N GLU A 101 -14.65 7.65 -7.12
CA GLU A 101 -13.93 6.66 -6.33
C GLU A 101 -13.50 5.49 -7.21
N THR A 102 -12.28 5.01 -7.01
CA THR A 102 -11.74 3.85 -7.70
C THR A 102 -10.85 3.02 -6.78
N VAL A 103 -10.76 1.73 -7.07
CA VAL A 103 -9.91 0.77 -6.35
C VAL A 103 -8.59 0.63 -7.08
N PHE A 104 -7.49 0.51 -6.33
CA PHE A 104 -6.16 0.27 -6.86
C PHE A 104 -5.69 -1.14 -6.50
N GLU A 105 -6.00 -2.10 -7.37
CA GLU A 105 -5.71 -3.53 -7.14
C GLU A 105 -4.25 -3.90 -7.40
N LYS A 106 -3.66 -3.33 -8.45
CA LYS A 106 -2.35 -3.74 -8.95
C LYS A 106 -1.23 -2.90 -8.34
N PRO A 107 -0.21 -3.52 -7.72
CA PRO A 107 0.98 -2.81 -7.27
C PRO A 107 1.67 -2.05 -8.40
N GLY A 108 2.21 -0.88 -8.08
CA GLY A 108 2.92 -0.03 -9.02
C GLY A 108 2.63 1.45 -8.81
N PHE A 109 3.09 2.26 -9.73
CA PHE A 109 2.88 3.71 -9.69
C PHE A 109 1.81 4.15 -10.69
N TYR A 110 1.00 5.11 -10.30
CA TYR A 110 -0.06 5.68 -11.11
C TYR A 110 0.09 7.19 -11.17
N GLY A 111 0.40 7.71 -12.35
CA GLY A 111 0.39 9.15 -12.64
C GLY A 111 -1.03 9.60 -12.93
N ILE A 112 -1.50 10.61 -12.18
CA ILE A 112 -2.85 11.17 -12.31
C ILE A 112 -2.76 12.62 -12.75
N LYS A 113 -3.70 13.05 -13.59
CA LYS A 113 -3.85 14.43 -14.05
C LYS A 113 -5.28 14.92 -13.87
N CYS A 114 -5.44 16.22 -13.73
CA CYS A 114 -6.71 16.89 -13.98
C CYS A 114 -6.75 17.31 -15.45
N SER A 115 -7.64 16.72 -16.26
CA SER A 115 -7.63 16.95 -17.72
C SER A 115 -7.71 18.44 -18.11
N PRO A 116 -8.63 19.26 -17.52
CA PRO A 116 -8.68 20.70 -17.86
C PRO A 116 -7.43 21.48 -17.45
N HIS A 117 -6.75 21.07 -16.36
CA HIS A 117 -5.64 21.83 -15.77
C HIS A 117 -4.28 21.14 -15.89
N TYR A 118 -4.18 20.11 -16.74
CA TYR A 118 -2.93 19.38 -16.97
C TYR A 118 -1.82 20.30 -17.49
N GLY A 119 -2.15 21.20 -18.42
CA GLY A 119 -1.23 22.24 -18.93
C GLY A 119 -0.77 23.23 -17.86
N MET A 120 -1.51 23.34 -16.74
CA MET A 120 -1.14 24.16 -15.57
C MET A 120 -0.34 23.37 -14.52
N GLY A 121 -0.11 22.07 -14.76
CA GLY A 121 0.67 21.21 -13.88
C GLY A 121 -0.16 20.51 -12.80
N MET A 122 -1.48 20.42 -12.93
CA MET A 122 -2.30 19.71 -11.95
C MET A 122 -2.15 18.19 -12.10
N VAL A 123 -1.22 17.64 -11.34
CA VAL A 123 -0.82 16.22 -11.34
C VAL A 123 -0.63 15.69 -9.92
N MET A 124 -0.70 14.37 -9.78
CA MET A 124 -0.31 13.65 -8.57
C MET A 124 0.27 12.28 -8.93
N LEU A 125 0.90 11.64 -7.95
CA LEU A 125 1.44 10.29 -8.06
C LEU A 125 0.87 9.41 -6.92
N ILE A 126 0.43 8.20 -7.26
CA ILE A 126 0.00 7.20 -6.28
C ILE A 126 0.92 6.00 -6.39
N LYS A 127 1.50 5.58 -5.28
CA LYS A 127 2.25 4.33 -5.13
C LYS A 127 1.34 3.30 -4.46
N VAL A 128 1.18 2.16 -5.11
CA VAL A 128 0.37 1.04 -4.62
C VAL A 128 1.28 -0.11 -4.25
N GLY A 129 1.27 -0.48 -2.98
CA GLY A 129 2.10 -1.56 -2.45
C GLY A 129 3.61 -1.33 -2.64
N GLU A 130 4.37 -2.40 -2.52
CA GLU A 130 5.82 -2.37 -2.75
C GLU A 130 6.11 -2.33 -4.26
N ALA A 131 6.66 -1.24 -4.73
CA ALA A 131 6.99 -1.04 -6.14
C ALA A 131 8.21 -0.13 -6.30
N THR A 132 8.97 -0.36 -7.37
CA THR A 132 10.04 0.53 -7.80
C THR A 132 9.51 1.45 -8.89
N LEU A 133 9.84 2.74 -8.80
CA LEU A 133 9.42 3.73 -9.80
C LEU A 133 10.03 3.38 -11.18
N PRO A 134 9.21 3.17 -12.23
CA PRO A 134 9.73 2.88 -13.56
C PRO A 134 10.46 4.09 -14.14
N GLN A 135 11.69 3.89 -14.62
CA GLN A 135 12.46 4.96 -15.26
C GLN A 135 11.77 5.52 -16.51
N SER A 136 10.94 4.72 -17.18
CA SER A 136 10.12 5.16 -18.33
C SER A 136 9.18 6.31 -17.99
N TYR A 137 8.73 6.46 -16.73
CA TYR A 137 7.84 7.55 -16.31
C TYR A 137 8.50 8.94 -16.45
N ARG A 138 9.83 9.00 -16.29
CA ARG A 138 10.61 10.24 -16.48
C ARG A 138 10.69 10.68 -17.93
N THR A 139 10.37 9.78 -18.87
CA THR A 139 10.42 10.04 -20.33
C THR A 139 9.05 10.25 -20.95
N VAL A 140 7.97 10.12 -20.16
CA VAL A 140 6.61 10.41 -20.63
C VAL A 140 6.51 11.90 -20.99
N ASP A 141 5.95 12.19 -22.17
CA ASP A 141 5.72 13.58 -22.56
C ASP A 141 4.59 14.19 -21.75
N VAL A 142 4.97 15.11 -20.87
CA VAL A 142 4.06 15.83 -19.98
C VAL A 142 4.21 17.35 -20.21
N PRO A 143 3.16 18.15 -19.93
CA PRO A 143 3.24 19.60 -20.04
C PRO A 143 4.40 20.21 -19.25
N VAL A 144 4.99 21.28 -19.76
CA VAL A 144 6.16 21.94 -19.17
C VAL A 144 5.97 22.25 -17.67
N ARG A 145 4.76 22.67 -17.27
CA ARG A 145 4.46 22.98 -15.86
C ARG A 145 4.23 21.75 -14.99
N ALA A 146 3.97 20.59 -15.59
CA ALA A 146 3.85 19.31 -14.87
C ALA A 146 5.23 18.69 -14.58
N LYS A 147 6.24 18.96 -15.41
CA LYS A 147 7.58 18.37 -15.26
C LYS A 147 8.18 18.58 -13.87
N PRO A 148 8.34 19.82 -13.36
CA PRO A 148 8.94 20.02 -12.03
C PRO A 148 8.11 19.38 -10.91
N ARG A 149 6.78 19.36 -11.04
CA ARG A 149 5.94 18.69 -10.04
C ARG A 149 6.14 17.17 -10.04
N PHE A 150 6.30 16.54 -11.21
CA PHE A 150 6.62 15.12 -11.27
C PHE A 150 8.03 14.82 -10.74
N GLU A 151 9.01 15.69 -10.98
CA GLU A 151 10.34 15.50 -10.39
C GLU A 151 10.26 15.50 -8.86
N ASP A 152 9.55 16.45 -8.25
CA ASP A 152 9.32 16.49 -6.81
C ASP A 152 8.59 15.23 -6.29
N LEU A 153 7.60 14.73 -7.04
CA LEU A 153 6.85 13.52 -6.69
C LEU A 153 7.70 12.25 -6.83
N PHE A 154 8.54 12.17 -7.85
CA PHE A 154 9.46 11.05 -8.04
C PHE A 154 10.54 11.01 -6.95
N GLU A 155 11.05 12.17 -6.53
CA GLU A 155 11.98 12.25 -5.40
C GLU A 155 11.34 11.81 -4.08
N GLN A 156 10.04 12.10 -3.88
CA GLN A 156 9.30 11.60 -2.72
C GLN A 156 9.14 10.09 -2.77
N ALA A 157 8.87 9.53 -3.94
CA ALA A 157 8.63 8.11 -4.14
C ALA A 157 9.88 7.22 -3.97
N GLU A 158 11.08 7.82 -4.07
CA GLU A 158 12.39 7.14 -3.97
C GLU A 158 13.00 7.22 -2.56
N LYS A 159 12.36 7.91 -1.61
CA LYS A 159 12.81 8.04 -0.20
C LYS A 159 12.34 6.89 0.67
#